data_7f19903d889c5c7b83bd6083c9170030
#
_entry.id   7f19903d889c5c7b83bd6083c9170030
#
_cell.length_a   1.000
_cell.length_b   1.000
_cell.length_c   1.000
_cell.angle_alpha   90.00
_cell.angle_beta   90.00
_cell.angle_gamma   90.00
#
_symmetry.space_group_name_H-M   'P 1'
#
loop_
_entity.id
_entity.type
_entity.pdbx_description
1 polymer ?
#
loop_
_entity_poly.entity_id
_entity_poly.type
_entity_poly.pdbx_seq_one_letter_code
_entity_poly.pdbx_strand_id
1 'polypeptide(L)'
;MEQQSPNERRLEDWMRTYGTAILRTCFVILSDAREAEDAMQDTFLRAWRAMDTFEQRNGASVKTWLMRIAINVCRDYQRKRWFRHIDMRHALEDLPQGMMTVLPEDRELMLDILRLPDDLKNPLILYYYQDMNLQETADALGISKSTVHTRLKKAEQSLKLSLTGGD
;
A
#
# COMPACT_ATOMS: atom_id res chain seq x y z
N MET A 1 -10.47 -12.55 -34.51
CA MET A 1 -9.55 -12.14 -33.44
C MET A 1 -9.82 -10.68 -33.09
N GLU A 2 -10.37 -10.45 -31.93
CA GLU A 2 -10.51 -9.08 -31.41
C GLU A 2 -9.12 -8.57 -31.07
N GLN A 3 -8.72 -7.48 -31.71
CA GLN A 3 -7.49 -6.80 -31.34
C GLN A 3 -7.75 -6.03 -30.05
N GLN A 4 -6.99 -6.35 -29.01
CA GLN A 4 -7.02 -5.60 -27.77
C GLN A 4 -6.79 -4.11 -28.03
N SER A 5 -7.59 -3.27 -27.37
CA SER A 5 -7.41 -1.83 -27.46
C SER A 5 -6.06 -1.41 -26.84
N PRO A 6 -5.47 -0.27 -27.25
CA PRO A 6 -4.25 0.22 -26.64
C PRO A 6 -4.35 0.38 -25.11
N ASN A 7 -5.53 0.77 -24.61
CA ASN A 7 -5.78 0.94 -23.18
C ASN A 7 -5.83 -0.40 -22.45
N GLU A 8 -6.38 -1.45 -23.06
CA GLU A 8 -6.37 -2.81 -22.48
C GLU A 8 -4.96 -3.34 -22.30
N ARG A 9 -4.11 -3.19 -23.32
CA ARG A 9 -2.69 -3.59 -23.23
C ARG A 9 -1.96 -2.81 -22.14
N ARG A 10 -2.21 -1.53 -22.06
CA ARG A 10 -1.61 -0.65 -21.06
C ARG A 10 -2.02 -1.07 -19.64
N LEU A 11 -3.30 -1.38 -19.43
CA LEU A 11 -3.79 -1.88 -18.15
C LEU A 11 -3.14 -3.22 -17.78
N GLU A 12 -3.06 -4.16 -18.72
CA GLU A 12 -2.39 -5.45 -18.50
C GLU A 12 -0.93 -5.28 -18.11
N ASP A 13 -0.21 -4.37 -18.78
CA ASP A 13 1.18 -4.07 -18.46
C ASP A 13 1.30 -3.50 -17.04
N TRP A 14 0.41 -2.62 -16.63
CA TRP A 14 0.38 -2.07 -15.28
C TRP A 14 0.08 -3.15 -14.23
N MET A 15 -0.88 -4.02 -14.51
CA MET A 15 -1.20 -5.14 -13.60
C MET A 15 -0.01 -6.07 -13.43
N ARG A 16 0.68 -6.38 -14.51
CA ARG A 16 1.87 -7.24 -14.49
C ARG A 16 3.03 -6.58 -13.73
N THR A 17 3.26 -5.30 -13.96
CA THR A 17 4.40 -4.57 -13.39
C THR A 17 4.16 -4.19 -11.92
N TYR A 18 2.97 -3.72 -11.58
CA TYR A 18 2.66 -3.11 -10.29
C TYR A 18 1.70 -3.92 -9.42
N GLY A 19 1.09 -4.97 -9.94
CA GLY A 19 0.06 -5.74 -9.25
C GLY A 19 0.50 -6.25 -7.88
N THR A 20 1.68 -6.84 -7.81
CA THR A 20 2.22 -7.37 -6.55
C THR A 20 2.49 -6.27 -5.54
N ALA A 21 3.08 -5.15 -5.96
CA ALA A 21 3.34 -4.00 -5.09
C ALA A 21 2.04 -3.40 -4.53
N ILE A 22 1.02 -3.27 -5.38
CA ILE A 22 -0.31 -2.80 -4.96
C ILE A 22 -0.94 -3.77 -3.96
N LEU A 23 -0.91 -5.07 -4.25
CA LEU A 23 -1.46 -6.11 -3.37
C LEU A 23 -0.80 -6.09 -1.99
N ARG A 24 0.51 -6.02 -1.93
CA ARG A 24 1.27 -5.94 -0.67
C ARG A 24 0.90 -4.69 0.13
N THR A 25 0.81 -3.55 -0.52
CA THR A 25 0.42 -2.29 0.13
C THR A 25 -0.99 -2.40 0.69
N CYS A 26 -1.94 -2.90 -0.08
CA CYS A 26 -3.31 -3.13 0.39
C CYS A 26 -3.35 -4.10 1.57
N PHE A 27 -2.56 -5.18 1.54
CA PHE A 27 -2.49 -6.13 2.65
C PHE A 27 -1.99 -5.46 3.94
N VAL A 28 -0.93 -4.69 3.87
CA VAL A 28 -0.38 -4.02 5.06
C VAL A 28 -1.39 -3.03 5.65
N ILE A 29 -2.11 -2.30 4.81
CA ILE A 29 -3.11 -1.33 5.27
C ILE A 29 -4.33 -2.03 5.85
N LEU A 30 -4.83 -3.08 5.18
CA LEU A 30 -6.10 -3.73 5.53
C LEU A 30 -5.94 -4.91 6.49
N SER A 31 -4.78 -5.53 6.57
CA SER A 31 -4.47 -6.71 7.39
C SER A 31 -5.42 -7.89 7.13
N ASP A 32 -5.92 -8.02 5.92
CA ASP A 32 -6.82 -9.08 5.47
C ASP A 32 -6.50 -9.42 4.02
N ALA A 33 -6.11 -10.65 3.75
CA ALA A 33 -5.66 -11.08 2.43
C ALA A 33 -6.75 -11.00 1.37
N ARG A 34 -7.98 -11.36 1.73
CA ARG A 34 -9.13 -11.33 0.79
C ARG A 34 -9.50 -9.88 0.45
N GLU A 35 -9.61 -9.02 1.45
CA GLU A 35 -9.88 -7.60 1.22
C GLU A 35 -8.74 -6.92 0.44
N ALA A 36 -7.49 -7.32 0.67
CA ALA A 36 -6.36 -6.81 -0.09
C ALA A 36 -6.46 -7.17 -1.58
N GLU A 37 -6.84 -8.39 -1.90
CA GLU A 37 -7.08 -8.81 -3.30
C GLU A 37 -8.22 -8.01 -3.94
N ASP A 38 -9.32 -7.85 -3.23
CA ASP A 38 -10.46 -7.05 -3.70
C ASP A 38 -10.07 -5.58 -3.89
N ALA A 39 -9.32 -5.02 -2.96
CA ALA A 39 -8.83 -3.64 -3.06
C ALA A 39 -7.85 -3.46 -4.23
N MET A 40 -7.00 -4.43 -4.50
CA MET A 40 -6.13 -4.41 -5.67
C MET A 40 -6.95 -4.39 -6.96
N GLN A 41 -7.95 -5.25 -7.08
CA GLN A 41 -8.83 -5.29 -8.24
C GLN A 41 -9.57 -3.95 -8.43
N ASP A 42 -10.12 -3.41 -7.35
CA ASP A 42 -10.79 -2.10 -7.37
C ASP A 42 -9.83 -0.98 -7.77
N THR A 43 -8.58 -1.05 -7.35
CA THR A 43 -7.54 -0.09 -7.73
C THR A 43 -7.34 -0.08 -9.24
N PHE A 44 -7.18 -1.23 -9.85
CA PHE A 44 -6.99 -1.32 -11.31
C PHE A 44 -8.27 -0.97 -12.08
N LEU A 45 -9.44 -1.26 -11.53
CA LEU A 45 -10.71 -0.84 -12.13
C LEU A 45 -10.85 0.69 -12.13
N ARG A 46 -10.51 1.35 -11.04
CA ARG A 46 -10.50 2.83 -10.98
C ARG A 46 -9.44 3.42 -11.90
N ALA A 47 -8.26 2.79 -11.97
CA ALA A 47 -7.21 3.17 -12.91
C ALA A 47 -7.68 3.07 -14.37
N TRP A 48 -8.36 1.99 -14.70
CA TRP A 48 -8.97 1.80 -16.02
C TRP A 48 -9.93 2.94 -16.37
N ARG A 49 -10.82 3.27 -15.46
CA ARG A 49 -11.82 4.34 -15.68
C ARG A 49 -11.19 5.73 -15.80
N ALA A 50 -10.08 5.96 -15.14
CA ALA A 50 -9.38 7.24 -15.11
C ALA A 50 -8.17 7.29 -16.04
N MET A 51 -7.94 6.27 -16.85
CA MET A 51 -6.74 6.12 -17.67
C MET A 51 -6.57 7.29 -18.66
N ASP A 52 -7.66 7.71 -19.29
CA ASP A 52 -7.64 8.80 -20.27
C ASP A 52 -7.35 10.17 -19.64
N THR A 53 -7.55 10.29 -18.33
CA THR A 53 -7.26 11.53 -17.58
C THR A 53 -5.89 11.51 -16.90
N PHE A 54 -5.22 10.35 -16.93
CA PHE A 54 -3.88 10.24 -16.37
C PHE A 54 -2.89 11.03 -17.23
N GLU A 55 -2.31 12.05 -16.63
CA GLU A 55 -1.27 12.87 -17.26
C GLU A 55 -0.01 12.82 -16.40
N GLN A 56 1.12 12.50 -17.06
CA GLN A 56 2.44 12.54 -16.40
C GLN A 56 2.97 13.98 -16.22
N ARG A 57 2.06 14.95 -16.10
CA ARG A 57 2.45 16.38 -16.10
C ARG A 57 3.24 16.77 -14.89
N ASN A 58 3.32 16.31 -13.81
CA ASN A 58 4.06 16.80 -12.63
C ASN A 58 5.19 15.84 -12.22
N GLY A 59 5.71 15.03 -13.16
CA GLY A 59 6.73 14.04 -12.85
C GLY A 59 6.19 12.85 -12.04
N ALA A 60 4.88 12.77 -11.82
CA ALA A 60 4.28 11.64 -11.14
C ALA A 60 4.40 10.39 -12.01
N SER A 61 5.02 9.34 -11.48
CA SER A 61 5.11 8.05 -12.15
C SER A 61 3.77 7.32 -12.13
N VAL A 62 3.59 6.35 -13.01
CA VAL A 62 2.45 5.44 -13.00
C VAL A 62 2.33 4.77 -11.63
N LYS A 63 3.43 4.33 -11.05
CA LYS A 63 3.48 3.70 -9.74
C LYS A 63 2.90 4.61 -8.65
N THR A 64 3.33 5.86 -8.59
CA THR A 64 2.83 6.86 -7.61
C THR A 64 1.34 7.08 -7.77
N TRP A 65 0.88 7.22 -9.01
CA TRP A 65 -0.54 7.41 -9.29
C TRP A 65 -1.38 6.20 -8.88
N LEU A 66 -0.93 4.98 -9.21
CA LEU A 66 -1.61 3.74 -8.80
C LEU A 66 -1.61 3.57 -7.28
N MET A 67 -0.51 3.89 -6.60
CA MET A 67 -0.44 3.84 -5.13
C MET A 67 -1.42 4.81 -4.48
N ARG A 68 -1.58 6.00 -5.02
CA ARG A 68 -2.57 6.97 -4.54
C ARG A 68 -3.99 6.40 -4.65
N ILE A 69 -4.33 5.78 -5.79
CA ILE A 69 -5.63 5.12 -5.98
C ILE A 69 -5.79 4.00 -4.95
N ALA A 70 -4.78 3.14 -4.79
CA ALA A 70 -4.81 2.02 -3.85
C ALA A 70 -5.04 2.46 -2.41
N ILE A 71 -4.37 3.51 -1.97
CA ILE A 71 -4.55 4.07 -0.62
C ILE A 71 -5.97 4.58 -0.43
N ASN A 72 -6.53 5.28 -1.42
CA ASN A 72 -7.91 5.76 -1.36
C ASN A 72 -8.92 4.61 -1.34
N VAL A 73 -8.69 3.55 -2.12
CA VAL A 73 -9.49 2.32 -2.09
C VAL A 73 -9.45 1.69 -0.69
N CYS A 74 -8.27 1.54 -0.11
CA CYS A 74 -8.12 0.99 1.23
C CYS A 74 -8.84 1.82 2.29
N ARG A 75 -8.79 3.14 2.19
CA ARG A 75 -9.54 4.03 3.09
C ARG A 75 -11.06 3.80 3.00
N ASP A 76 -11.57 3.56 1.80
CA ASP A 76 -13.00 3.23 1.61
C ASP A 76 -13.35 1.89 2.28
N TYR A 77 -12.51 0.87 2.13
CA TYR A 77 -12.68 -0.42 2.81
C TYR A 77 -12.64 -0.28 4.34
N GLN A 78 -11.75 0.52 4.87
CA GLN A 78 -11.63 0.77 6.32
C GLN A 78 -12.88 1.43 6.89
N ARG A 79 -13.45 2.38 6.17
CA ARG A 79 -14.72 3.02 6.57
C ARG A 79 -15.86 2.02 6.67
N LYS A 80 -15.94 1.04 5.77
CA LYS A 80 -16.98 0.02 5.74
C LYS A 80 -16.83 -1.02 6.83
N ARG A 81 -15.62 -1.23 7.37
CA ARG A 81 -15.35 -2.26 8.36
C ARG A 81 -15.08 -1.73 9.76
N TRP A 82 -15.55 -0.53 10.06
CA TRP A 82 -15.34 0.11 11.35
C TRP A 82 -15.73 -0.75 12.57
N PHE A 83 -16.65 -1.68 12.44
CA PHE A 83 -17.14 -2.54 13.51
C PHE A 83 -16.49 -3.93 13.54
N ARG A 84 -15.52 -4.23 12.68
CA ARG A 84 -14.88 -5.55 12.64
C ARG A 84 -13.57 -5.54 13.41
N HIS A 85 -13.41 -6.57 14.30
CA HIS A 85 -12.11 -6.88 14.87
C HIS A 85 -11.32 -7.78 13.92
N ILE A 86 -10.09 -7.39 13.60
CA ILE A 86 -9.18 -8.19 12.80
C ILE A 86 -8.08 -8.73 13.71
N ASP A 87 -7.92 -10.05 13.70
CA ASP A 87 -6.76 -10.69 14.32
C ASP A 87 -5.58 -10.62 13.37
N MET A 88 -4.63 -9.73 13.66
CA MET A 88 -3.45 -9.51 12.84
C MET A 88 -2.54 -10.73 12.75
N ARG A 89 -2.49 -11.57 13.78
CA ARG A 89 -1.72 -12.81 13.76
C ARG A 89 -2.30 -13.79 12.76
N HIS A 90 -3.62 -13.93 12.77
CA HIS A 90 -4.33 -14.77 11.82
C HIS A 90 -4.15 -14.25 10.37
N ALA A 91 -4.19 -12.94 10.19
CA ALA A 91 -3.93 -12.31 8.89
C ALA A 91 -2.53 -12.67 8.34
N LEU A 92 -1.51 -12.73 9.21
CA LEU A 92 -0.16 -13.16 8.81
C LEU A 92 -0.10 -14.64 8.41
N GLU A 93 -0.87 -15.50 9.10
CA GLU A 93 -0.94 -16.93 8.78
C GLU A 93 -1.58 -17.17 7.42
N ASP A 94 -2.56 -16.36 7.06
CA ASP A 94 -3.26 -16.43 5.76
C ASP A 94 -2.50 -15.72 4.63
N LEU A 95 -1.34 -15.14 4.91
CA LEU A 95 -0.56 -14.39 3.94
C LEU A 95 -0.04 -15.30 2.81
N PRO A 96 -0.31 -15.00 1.55
CA PRO A 96 0.24 -15.77 0.44
C PRO A 96 1.77 -15.82 0.50
N GLN A 97 2.34 -16.99 0.24
CA GLN A 97 3.77 -17.27 0.41
C GLN A 97 4.68 -16.29 -0.34
N GLY A 98 4.26 -15.81 -1.52
CA GLY A 98 5.01 -14.83 -2.32
C GLY A 98 5.07 -13.42 -1.73
N MET A 99 4.20 -13.09 -0.77
CA MET A 99 4.23 -11.79 -0.12
C MET A 99 5.29 -11.68 0.98
N MET A 100 5.68 -12.80 1.57
CA MET A 100 6.65 -12.83 2.65
C MET A 100 8.06 -12.38 2.22
N THR A 101 8.37 -12.45 0.94
CA THR A 101 9.71 -12.13 0.42
C THR A 101 10.05 -10.64 0.40
N VAL A 102 9.06 -9.77 0.54
CA VAL A 102 9.25 -8.30 0.52
C VAL A 102 8.87 -7.65 1.85
N LEU A 103 8.29 -8.42 2.74
CA LEU A 103 8.00 -7.99 4.10
C LEU A 103 9.18 -8.33 5.03
N PRO A 104 9.31 -7.66 6.19
CA PRO A 104 10.37 -8.00 7.14
C PRO A 104 10.40 -9.50 7.44
N GLU A 105 11.59 -10.09 7.45
CA GLU A 105 11.79 -11.50 7.83
C GLU A 105 11.36 -11.74 9.28
N ASP A 106 11.46 -10.71 10.11
CA ASP A 106 11.04 -10.76 11.51
C ASP A 106 9.52 -10.61 11.59
N ARG A 107 8.85 -11.71 11.96
CA ARG A 107 7.40 -11.77 12.13
C ARG A 107 6.90 -10.80 13.20
N GLU A 108 7.65 -10.64 14.30
CA GLU A 108 7.26 -9.71 15.38
C GLU A 108 7.39 -8.25 14.92
N LEU A 109 8.42 -7.91 14.17
CA LEU A 109 8.53 -6.59 13.55
C LEU A 109 7.37 -6.32 12.58
N MET A 110 6.98 -7.32 11.80
CA MET A 110 5.82 -7.19 10.90
C MET A 110 4.55 -6.94 11.66
N LEU A 111 4.32 -7.64 12.78
CA LEU A 111 3.18 -7.40 13.65
C LEU A 111 3.19 -5.97 14.23
N ASP A 112 4.36 -5.51 14.65
CA ASP A 112 4.51 -4.14 15.17
C ASP A 112 4.20 -3.09 14.10
N ILE A 113 4.64 -3.32 12.86
CA ILE A 113 4.31 -2.46 11.73
C ILE A 113 2.80 -2.45 11.48
N LEU A 114 2.16 -3.63 11.45
CA LEU A 114 0.72 -3.73 11.22
C LEU A 114 -0.11 -3.03 12.30
N ARG A 115 0.41 -2.93 13.51
CA ARG A 115 -0.25 -2.25 14.64
C ARG A 115 -0.07 -0.74 14.65
N LEU A 116 0.84 -0.19 13.85
CA LEU A 116 1.01 1.25 13.76
C LEU A 116 -0.28 1.92 13.28
N PRO A 117 -0.59 3.12 13.78
CA PRO A 117 -1.66 3.92 13.18
C PRO A 117 -1.40 4.15 11.68
N ASP A 118 -2.45 4.25 10.87
CA ASP A 118 -2.32 4.38 9.42
C ASP A 118 -1.49 5.59 9.00
N ASP A 119 -1.58 6.70 9.72
CA ASP A 119 -0.80 7.90 9.42
C ASP A 119 0.72 7.69 9.58
N LEU A 120 1.15 6.72 10.38
CA LEU A 120 2.55 6.32 10.52
C LEU A 120 2.90 5.12 9.65
N LYS A 121 2.00 4.14 9.56
CA LYS A 121 2.22 2.90 8.81
C LYS A 121 2.33 3.15 7.30
N ASN A 122 1.43 3.93 6.74
CA ASN A 122 1.37 4.12 5.29
C ASN A 122 2.63 4.80 4.73
N PRO A 123 3.14 5.91 5.30
CA PRO A 123 4.42 6.46 4.84
C PRO A 123 5.58 5.48 4.99
N LEU A 124 5.62 4.74 6.08
CA LEU A 124 6.68 3.75 6.34
C LEU A 124 6.74 2.70 5.24
N ILE A 125 5.59 2.13 4.87
CA ILE A 125 5.51 1.09 3.85
C ILE A 125 5.90 1.62 2.46
N LEU A 126 5.41 2.79 2.09
CA LEU A 126 5.72 3.37 0.78
C LEU A 126 7.21 3.72 0.65
N TYR A 127 7.77 4.32 1.67
CA TYR A 127 9.15 4.77 1.65
C TYR A 127 10.16 3.61 1.74
N TYR A 128 9.99 2.69 2.71
CA TYR A 128 10.97 1.62 2.96
C TYR A 128 10.75 0.36 2.13
N TYR A 129 9.50 0.01 1.82
CA TYR A 129 9.19 -1.27 1.17
C TYR A 129 8.75 -1.13 -0.29
N GLN A 130 8.33 0.05 -0.72
CA GLN A 130 7.92 0.29 -2.10
C GLN A 130 8.91 1.18 -2.86
N ASP A 131 10.09 1.44 -2.29
CA ASP A 131 11.16 2.21 -2.91
C ASP A 131 10.73 3.59 -3.43
N MET A 132 9.79 4.22 -2.74
CA MET A 132 9.31 5.56 -3.09
C MET A 132 10.09 6.62 -2.31
N ASN A 133 10.52 7.67 -2.99
CA ASN A 133 11.20 8.78 -2.32
C ASN A 133 10.19 9.64 -1.51
N LEU A 134 10.68 10.64 -0.77
CA LEU A 134 9.81 11.48 0.07
C LEU A 134 8.74 12.21 -0.75
N GLN A 135 9.08 12.71 -1.93
CA GLN A 135 8.13 13.42 -2.79
C GLN A 135 7.06 12.49 -3.35
N GLU A 136 7.46 11.32 -3.82
CA GLU A 136 6.54 10.30 -4.32
C GLU A 136 5.59 9.81 -3.24
N THR A 137 6.12 9.58 -2.04
CA THR A 137 5.32 9.18 -0.87
C THR A 137 4.32 10.28 -0.50
N ALA A 138 4.76 11.54 -0.47
CA ALA A 138 3.90 12.68 -0.21
C ALA A 138 2.77 12.80 -1.25
N ASP A 139 3.11 12.65 -2.52
CA ASP A 139 2.13 12.70 -3.62
C ASP A 139 1.10 11.58 -3.52
N ALA A 140 1.54 10.36 -3.22
CA ALA A 140 0.64 9.21 -3.07
C ALA A 140 -0.31 9.37 -1.88
N LEU A 141 0.16 9.95 -0.78
CA LEU A 141 -0.64 10.15 0.44
C LEU A 141 -1.44 11.46 0.45
N GLY A 142 -1.16 12.37 -0.47
CA GLY A 142 -1.82 13.69 -0.51
C GLY A 142 -1.43 14.59 0.65
N ILE A 143 -0.20 14.51 1.14
CA ILE A 143 0.35 15.29 2.25
C ILE A 143 1.66 15.96 1.84
N SER A 144 2.18 16.87 2.67
CA SER A 144 3.44 17.53 2.39
C SER A 144 4.64 16.61 2.64
N LYS A 145 5.72 16.89 1.96
CA LYS A 145 7.01 16.19 2.14
C LYS A 145 7.51 16.29 3.58
N SER A 146 7.37 17.45 4.21
CA SER A 146 7.76 17.64 5.61
C SER A 146 6.90 16.81 6.57
N THR A 147 5.61 16.64 6.29
CA THR A 147 4.71 15.77 7.05
C THR A 147 5.14 14.31 6.93
N VAL A 148 5.51 13.86 5.74
CA VAL A 148 6.05 12.50 5.53
C VAL A 148 7.27 12.29 6.41
N HIS A 149 8.22 13.21 6.36
CA HIS A 149 9.45 13.13 7.16
C HIS A 149 9.17 13.04 8.66
N THR A 150 8.26 13.86 9.18
CA THR A 150 7.87 13.84 10.59
C THR A 150 7.22 12.52 10.97
N ARG A 151 6.32 12.00 10.14
CA ARG A 151 5.63 10.73 10.38
C ARG A 151 6.58 9.54 10.31
N LEU A 152 7.53 9.54 9.38
CA LEU A 152 8.56 8.49 9.31
C LEU A 152 9.40 8.44 10.59
N LYS A 153 9.80 9.60 11.12
CA LYS A 153 10.54 9.65 12.39
C LYS A 153 9.74 9.10 13.56
N LYS A 154 8.46 9.45 13.65
CA LYS A 154 7.57 8.91 14.70
C LYS A 154 7.39 7.40 14.56
N ALA A 155 7.22 6.90 13.35
CA ALA A 155 7.10 5.46 13.09
C ALA A 155 8.38 4.72 13.52
N GLU A 156 9.54 5.23 13.14
CA GLU A 156 10.83 4.65 13.54
C GLU A 156 11.00 4.62 15.05
N GLN A 157 10.64 5.69 15.75
CA GLN A 157 10.69 5.75 17.21
C GLN A 157 9.75 4.75 17.86
N SER A 158 8.54 4.61 17.35
CA SER A 158 7.56 3.64 17.86
C SER A 158 8.06 2.21 17.71
N LEU A 159 8.66 1.87 16.59
CA LEU A 159 9.24 0.54 16.34
C LEU A 159 10.45 0.27 17.23
N LYS A 160 11.31 1.25 17.46
CA LYS A 160 12.45 1.11 18.38
C LYS A 160 12.00 0.89 19.82
N LEU A 161 10.96 1.59 20.26
CA LEU A 161 10.38 1.41 21.60
C LEU A 161 9.77 0.01 21.74
N SER A 162 9.12 -0.52 20.71
CA SER A 162 8.61 -1.89 20.69
C SER A 162 9.72 -2.92 20.80
N LEU A 163 10.83 -2.70 20.11
CA LEU A 163 11.99 -3.60 20.12
C LEU A 163 12.74 -3.56 21.44
N THR A 164 12.74 -2.43 22.14
CA THR A 164 13.45 -2.24 23.42
C THR A 164 12.56 -2.47 24.65
N GLY A 165 11.24 -2.40 24.50
CA GLY A 165 10.27 -2.57 25.59
C GLY A 165 9.94 -4.01 25.94
N GLY A 166 10.68 -4.98 25.40
CA GLY A 166 10.46 -6.41 25.61
C GLY A 166 11.17 -7.02 26.82
N ASP A 167 11.56 -6.20 27.77
CA ASP A 167 12.12 -6.70 29.04
C ASP A 167 11.02 -6.92 30.09
#